data_993a2ac0287640fe64cd9fc1bc99d033
#
_entry.id   993a2ac0287640fe64cd9fc1bc99d033
#
_cell.length_a   1.000
_cell.length_b   1.000
_cell.length_c   1.000
_cell.angle_alpha   90.00
_cell.angle_beta   90.00
_cell.angle_gamma   90.00
#
_symmetry.space_group_name_H-M   'P 1'
#
loop_
_entity.id
_entity.type
_entity.pdbx_description
1 polymer ?
#
loop_
_entity_poly.entity_id
_entity_poly.type
_entity_poly.pdbx_seq_one_letter_code
_entity_poly.pdbx_strand_id
1 'polypeptide(L)'
;MKIIADSGSTKCTWLVTDGVHTSEYRTRGINAVQHSPEQIREALAELPPCGPVEAVYFYGAGCGGTFPEATEKMVRELRAHFGTGRIEAETDLLGAARALFGRGEGVACILGTGSNSCWCRGGEIVENVPPLGYVLGDEGSGAALGRNLVNGIFKGHIPLREEFLAAHGLTYEEIILRVYREPYANRFLASFAPFVHAYLDCPEVRAMVAE
;
A
#
# COMPACT_ATOMS: atom_id res chain seq x y z
N MET A 1 -7.17 10.41 -23.38
CA MET A 1 -7.39 9.32 -22.41
C MET A 1 -7.40 9.87 -21.01
N LYS A 2 -8.09 9.21 -20.08
CA LYS A 2 -7.99 9.47 -18.65
C LYS A 2 -7.23 8.32 -17.98
N ILE A 3 -6.41 8.64 -16.98
CA ILE A 3 -5.64 7.68 -16.24
C ILE A 3 -6.05 7.77 -14.77
N ILE A 4 -6.30 6.61 -14.16
CA ILE A 4 -6.58 6.49 -12.73
C ILE A 4 -5.55 5.51 -12.17
N ALA A 5 -4.86 5.91 -11.11
CA ALA A 5 -3.86 5.08 -10.45
C ALA A 5 -4.21 4.84 -8.99
N ASP A 6 -4.07 3.60 -8.55
CA ASP A 6 -4.09 3.19 -7.14
C ASP A 6 -2.70 2.64 -6.79
N SER A 7 -1.97 3.35 -5.93
CA SER A 7 -0.58 3.07 -5.61
C SER A 7 -0.36 2.84 -4.13
N GLY A 8 -0.28 1.57 -3.76
CA GLY A 8 0.23 1.17 -2.46
C GLY A 8 1.76 1.14 -2.40
N SER A 9 2.29 0.71 -1.25
CA SER A 9 3.74 0.59 -1.05
C SER A 9 4.42 -0.45 -1.94
N THR A 10 3.70 -1.47 -2.42
CA THR A 10 4.29 -2.64 -3.11
C THR A 10 4.00 -2.63 -4.61
N LYS A 11 2.79 -2.25 -4.99
CA LYS A 11 2.32 -2.24 -6.39
C LYS A 11 1.51 -0.98 -6.66
N CYS A 12 1.49 -0.57 -7.93
CA CYS A 12 0.57 0.43 -8.45
C CYS A 12 -0.25 -0.19 -9.57
N THR A 13 -1.56 -0.04 -9.49
CA THR A 13 -2.50 -0.43 -10.55
C THR A 13 -2.92 0.83 -11.30
N TRP A 14 -2.84 0.79 -12.63
CA TRP A 14 -3.17 1.88 -13.52
C TRP A 14 -4.31 1.48 -14.43
N LEU A 15 -5.38 2.26 -14.43
CA LEU A 15 -6.48 2.14 -15.37
C LEU A 15 -6.36 3.27 -16.41
N VAL A 16 -6.24 2.88 -17.68
CA VAL A 16 -6.19 3.81 -18.81
C VAL A 16 -7.46 3.67 -19.62
N THR A 17 -8.24 4.74 -19.74
CA THR A 17 -9.54 4.69 -20.43
C THR A 17 -9.75 5.85 -21.41
N ASP A 18 -10.40 5.55 -22.52
CA ASP A 18 -10.92 6.53 -23.48
C ASP A 18 -12.41 6.87 -23.24
N GLY A 19 -13.02 6.26 -22.20
CA GLY A 19 -14.44 6.36 -21.88
C GLY A 19 -15.29 5.21 -22.43
N VAL A 20 -14.76 4.40 -23.34
CA VAL A 20 -15.39 3.19 -23.90
C VAL A 20 -14.62 1.95 -23.53
N HIS A 21 -13.31 1.98 -23.72
CA HIS A 21 -12.39 0.88 -23.40
C HIS A 21 -11.55 1.27 -22.18
N THR A 22 -11.23 0.27 -21.37
CA THR A 22 -10.34 0.41 -20.22
C THR A 22 -9.30 -0.70 -20.25
N SER A 23 -8.04 -0.31 -20.12
CA SER A 23 -6.91 -1.23 -19.99
C SER A 23 -6.31 -1.10 -18.59
N GLU A 24 -5.94 -2.23 -18.00
CA GLU A 24 -5.26 -2.28 -16.71
C GLU A 24 -3.78 -2.59 -16.90
N TYR A 25 -2.93 -1.85 -16.21
CA TYR A 25 -1.48 -2.09 -16.15
C TYR A 25 -1.03 -2.12 -14.70
N ARG A 26 0.10 -2.75 -14.45
CA ARG A 26 0.71 -2.85 -13.11
C ARG A 26 2.17 -2.49 -13.18
N THR A 27 2.59 -1.66 -12.22
CA THR A 27 3.98 -1.28 -11.98
C THR A 27 4.36 -1.53 -10.53
N ARG A 28 5.63 -1.33 -10.20
CA ARG A 28 6.04 -1.19 -8.79
C ARG A 28 5.25 -0.08 -8.11
N GLY A 29 5.00 -0.22 -6.80
CA GLY A 29 4.31 0.79 -6.00
C GLY A 29 5.12 2.07 -5.86
N ILE A 30 4.43 3.21 -5.82
CA ILE A 30 5.03 4.53 -5.65
C ILE A 30 4.53 5.12 -4.34
N ASN A 31 5.47 5.41 -3.42
CA ASN A 31 5.19 6.19 -2.22
C ASN A 31 5.83 7.56 -2.37
N ALA A 32 5.03 8.60 -2.41
CA ALA A 32 5.50 9.95 -2.70
C ALA A 32 6.48 10.50 -1.64
N VAL A 33 6.38 10.07 -0.39
CA VAL A 33 7.31 10.46 0.68
C VAL A 33 8.64 9.71 0.56
N GLN A 34 8.60 8.40 0.31
CA GLN A 34 9.78 7.53 0.38
C GLN A 34 10.62 7.54 -0.89
N HIS A 35 10.00 7.74 -2.06
CA HIS A 35 10.70 7.66 -3.34
C HIS A 35 11.27 9.00 -3.79
N SER A 36 12.49 8.96 -4.33
CA SER A 36 13.10 10.09 -5.03
C SER A 36 12.41 10.35 -6.38
N PRO A 37 12.59 11.54 -6.98
CA PRO A 37 12.08 11.81 -8.33
C PRO A 37 12.55 10.79 -9.37
N GLU A 38 13.79 10.31 -9.26
CA GLU A 38 14.38 9.28 -10.14
C GLU A 38 13.62 7.96 -10.02
N GLN A 39 13.38 7.51 -8.80
CA GLN A 39 12.63 6.27 -8.53
C GLN A 39 11.17 6.35 -9.01
N ILE A 40 10.55 7.53 -8.91
CA ILE A 40 9.20 7.77 -9.46
C ILE A 40 9.25 7.65 -10.99
N ARG A 41 10.21 8.30 -11.67
CA ARG A 41 10.37 8.22 -13.13
C ARG A 41 10.62 6.79 -13.61
N GLU A 42 11.44 6.02 -12.89
CA GLU A 42 11.67 4.60 -13.19
C GLU A 42 10.38 3.78 -13.10
N ALA A 43 9.57 4.00 -12.08
CA ALA A 43 8.29 3.30 -11.93
C ALA A 43 7.29 3.69 -13.03
N LEU A 44 7.25 4.98 -13.42
CA LEU A 44 6.40 5.46 -14.51
C LEU A 44 6.85 4.91 -15.87
N ALA A 45 8.16 4.71 -16.08
CA ALA A 45 8.70 4.14 -17.31
C ALA A 45 8.35 2.67 -17.54
N GLU A 46 7.83 1.96 -16.52
CA GLU A 46 7.28 0.60 -16.67
C GLU A 46 5.93 0.58 -17.41
N LEU A 47 5.25 1.75 -17.51
CA LEU A 47 3.99 1.84 -18.24
C LEU A 47 4.24 1.79 -19.75
N PRO A 48 3.39 1.06 -20.49
CA PRO A 48 3.45 1.14 -21.94
C PRO A 48 3.03 2.53 -22.42
N PRO A 49 3.51 2.96 -23.60
CA PRO A 49 3.08 4.21 -24.20
C PRO A 49 1.55 4.24 -24.32
N CYS A 50 0.94 5.31 -23.82
CA CYS A 50 -0.47 5.60 -24.01
C CYS A 50 -0.63 6.81 -24.93
N GLY A 51 -1.75 6.90 -25.63
CA GLY A 51 -2.08 8.03 -26.50
C GLY A 51 -2.19 9.34 -25.69
N PRO A 52 -2.64 10.45 -26.32
CA PRO A 52 -2.76 11.74 -25.65
C PRO A 52 -3.59 11.64 -24.36
N VAL A 53 -3.00 12.05 -23.24
CA VAL A 53 -3.61 12.00 -21.91
C VAL A 53 -4.31 13.35 -21.62
N GLU A 54 -5.58 13.28 -21.29
CA GLU A 54 -6.40 14.45 -20.90
C GLU A 54 -6.24 14.75 -19.41
N ALA A 55 -6.28 13.72 -18.56
CA ALA A 55 -6.24 13.87 -17.11
C ALA A 55 -5.63 12.65 -16.44
N VAL A 56 -4.96 12.85 -15.31
CA VAL A 56 -4.42 11.83 -14.43
C VAL A 56 -4.97 12.02 -13.02
N TYR A 57 -5.54 10.96 -12.45
CA TYR A 57 -5.99 10.87 -11.07
C TYR A 57 -5.14 9.82 -10.36
N PHE A 58 -4.21 10.27 -9.56
CA PHE A 58 -3.27 9.41 -8.82
C PHE A 58 -3.68 9.36 -7.35
N TYR A 59 -4.01 8.19 -6.86
CA TYR A 59 -4.27 7.91 -5.46
C TYR A 59 -3.15 7.06 -4.90
N GLY A 60 -2.32 7.62 -4.02
CA GLY A 60 -1.12 6.92 -3.61
C GLY A 60 -0.64 7.21 -2.21
N ALA A 61 0.03 6.21 -1.63
CA ALA A 61 0.68 6.33 -0.35
C ALA A 61 1.66 7.51 -0.32
N GLY A 62 1.57 8.34 0.72
CA GLY A 62 2.41 9.52 0.89
C GLY A 62 1.99 10.74 0.06
N CYS A 63 0.83 10.70 -0.60
CA CYS A 63 0.17 11.87 -1.20
C CYS A 63 -0.90 12.43 -0.26
N GLY A 64 -1.43 13.59 -0.64
CA GLY A 64 -2.51 14.30 0.06
C GLY A 64 -2.01 15.45 0.93
N GLY A 65 -2.96 16.11 1.60
CA GLY A 65 -2.70 17.35 2.34
C GLY A 65 -1.74 17.20 3.53
N THR A 66 -1.53 16.00 4.05
CA THR A 66 -0.56 15.73 5.12
C THR A 66 0.88 15.88 4.63
N PHE A 67 1.15 15.62 3.35
CA PHE A 67 2.47 15.66 2.75
C PHE A 67 2.49 16.53 1.48
N PRO A 68 2.29 17.84 1.58
CA PRO A 68 2.12 18.72 0.42
C PRO A 68 3.35 18.72 -0.51
N GLU A 69 4.56 18.78 0.01
CA GLU A 69 5.79 18.76 -0.79
C GLU A 69 5.96 17.45 -1.57
N ALA A 70 5.65 16.31 -0.94
CA ALA A 70 5.70 15.00 -1.59
C ALA A 70 4.63 14.89 -2.67
N THR A 71 3.45 15.45 -2.43
CA THR A 71 2.35 15.50 -3.40
C THR A 71 2.73 16.37 -4.61
N GLU A 72 3.30 17.54 -4.39
CA GLU A 72 3.79 18.43 -5.47
C GLU A 72 4.89 17.76 -6.30
N LYS A 73 5.82 17.04 -5.64
CA LYS A 73 6.82 16.23 -6.31
C LYS A 73 6.16 15.20 -7.24
N MET A 74 5.17 14.46 -6.74
CA MET A 74 4.45 13.46 -7.52
C MET A 74 3.73 14.09 -8.73
N VAL A 75 3.00 15.18 -8.51
CA VAL A 75 2.32 15.94 -9.58
C VAL A 75 3.30 16.38 -10.66
N ARG A 76 4.49 16.86 -10.28
CA ARG A 76 5.53 17.29 -11.22
C ARG A 76 6.02 16.13 -12.10
N GLU A 77 6.31 14.98 -11.50
CA GLU A 77 6.79 13.80 -12.23
C GLU A 77 5.70 13.21 -13.15
N LEU A 78 4.45 13.16 -12.69
CA LEU A 78 3.30 12.76 -13.51
C LEU A 78 3.10 13.71 -14.70
N ARG A 79 3.22 15.02 -14.48
CA ARG A 79 3.10 16.03 -15.53
C ARG A 79 4.19 15.87 -16.59
N ALA A 80 5.40 15.65 -16.16
CA ALA A 80 6.53 15.44 -17.07
C ALA A 80 6.35 14.17 -17.91
N HIS A 81 5.85 13.08 -17.31
CA HIS A 81 5.66 11.80 -17.98
C HIS A 81 4.48 11.81 -18.97
N PHE A 82 3.33 12.33 -18.57
CA PHE A 82 2.09 12.26 -19.37
C PHE A 82 1.82 13.48 -20.25
N GLY A 83 2.56 14.57 -20.08
CA GLY A 83 2.39 15.77 -20.90
C GLY A 83 1.08 16.51 -20.70
N THR A 84 0.37 16.30 -19.58
CA THR A 84 -0.90 16.96 -19.25
C THR A 84 -0.78 17.83 -18.01
N GLY A 85 -1.48 18.98 -18.01
CA GLY A 85 -1.59 19.83 -16.82
C GLY A 85 -2.72 19.45 -15.87
N ARG A 86 -3.63 18.58 -16.28
CA ARG A 86 -4.78 18.14 -15.45
C ARG A 86 -4.43 16.91 -14.65
N ILE A 87 -3.80 17.12 -13.48
CA ILE A 87 -3.35 16.08 -12.58
C ILE A 87 -3.90 16.36 -11.19
N GLU A 88 -4.51 15.34 -10.62
CA GLU A 88 -4.89 15.25 -9.21
C GLU A 88 -4.06 14.12 -8.57
N ALA A 89 -3.38 14.41 -7.47
CA ALA A 89 -2.66 13.42 -6.68
C ALA A 89 -3.12 13.51 -5.23
N GLU A 90 -3.69 12.42 -4.73
CA GLU A 90 -4.31 12.32 -3.42
C GLU A 90 -3.89 11.03 -2.71
N THR A 91 -4.25 10.92 -1.44
CA THR A 91 -4.00 9.71 -0.66
C THR A 91 -4.79 8.51 -1.22
N ASP A 92 -4.20 7.31 -1.15
CA ASP A 92 -4.85 6.04 -1.48
C ASP A 92 -6.14 5.82 -0.69
N LEU A 93 -6.20 6.29 0.56
CA LEU A 93 -7.39 6.23 1.40
C LEU A 93 -8.56 7.06 0.81
N LEU A 94 -8.28 8.25 0.26
CA LEU A 94 -9.32 9.04 -0.42
C LEU A 94 -9.77 8.35 -1.71
N GLY A 95 -8.84 7.69 -2.41
CA GLY A 95 -9.17 6.85 -3.56
C GLY A 95 -10.15 5.74 -3.19
N ALA A 96 -9.87 4.99 -2.12
CA ALA A 96 -10.75 3.95 -1.60
C ALA A 96 -12.13 4.51 -1.19
N ALA A 97 -12.16 5.64 -0.48
CA ALA A 97 -13.38 6.29 -0.05
C ALA A 97 -14.26 6.71 -1.24
N ARG A 98 -13.66 7.33 -2.26
CA ARG A 98 -14.36 7.74 -3.49
C ARG A 98 -14.85 6.53 -4.30
N ALA A 99 -14.08 5.45 -4.34
CA ALA A 99 -14.48 4.22 -5.03
C ALA A 99 -15.68 3.53 -4.37
N LEU A 100 -15.74 3.52 -3.03
CA LEU A 100 -16.81 2.88 -2.27
C LEU A 100 -18.09 3.72 -2.24
N PHE A 101 -17.98 5.02 -2.06
CA PHE A 101 -19.12 5.89 -1.72
C PHE A 101 -19.39 7.00 -2.74
N GLY A 102 -18.50 7.26 -3.68
CA GLY A 102 -18.63 8.39 -4.61
C GLY A 102 -18.73 9.71 -3.84
N ARG A 103 -19.89 10.35 -3.92
CA ARG A 103 -20.25 11.55 -3.14
C ARG A 103 -21.15 11.26 -1.93
N GLY A 104 -21.37 9.99 -1.61
CA GLY A 104 -22.10 9.56 -0.44
C GLY A 104 -21.28 9.70 0.85
N GLU A 105 -21.66 8.92 1.84
CA GLU A 105 -21.06 8.91 3.18
C GLU A 105 -20.80 7.49 3.65
N GLY A 106 -19.70 7.27 4.36
CA GLY A 106 -19.36 5.97 4.96
C GLY A 106 -17.95 5.93 5.54
N VAL A 107 -17.61 4.76 6.10
CA VAL A 107 -16.27 4.46 6.60
C VAL A 107 -15.54 3.63 5.57
N ALA A 108 -14.41 4.15 5.07
CA ALA A 108 -13.51 3.42 4.20
C ALA A 108 -12.31 2.90 5.00
N CYS A 109 -11.95 1.64 4.77
CA CYS A 109 -10.77 1.01 5.34
C CYS A 109 -9.91 0.41 4.22
N ILE A 110 -8.61 0.60 4.31
CA ILE A 110 -7.63 -0.09 3.47
C ILE A 110 -6.79 -1.04 4.32
N LEU A 111 -6.61 -2.27 3.84
CA LEU A 111 -5.82 -3.31 4.47
C LEU A 111 -4.87 -3.89 3.42
N GLY A 112 -3.58 -3.63 3.60
CA GLY A 112 -2.53 -4.08 2.70
C GLY A 112 -1.25 -4.37 3.46
N THR A 113 -0.11 -3.83 2.98
CA THR A 113 1.16 -3.84 3.72
C THR A 113 1.02 -3.09 5.04
N GLY A 114 0.38 -1.91 5.02
CA GLY A 114 -0.11 -1.17 6.18
C GLY A 114 -1.64 -1.18 6.22
N SER A 115 -2.23 -0.44 7.15
CA SER A 115 -3.68 -0.23 7.24
C SER A 115 -4.00 1.24 7.44
N ASN A 116 -5.20 1.66 7.05
CA ASN A 116 -5.70 3.00 7.33
C ASN A 116 -7.23 3.00 7.26
N SER A 117 -7.88 3.96 7.93
CA SER A 117 -9.33 4.09 7.91
C SER A 117 -9.76 5.55 7.99
N CYS A 118 -10.88 5.88 7.36
CA CYS A 118 -11.48 7.21 7.46
C CYS A 118 -12.99 7.17 7.43
N TRP A 119 -13.61 8.19 8.00
CA TRP A 119 -14.96 8.58 7.68
C TRP A 119 -14.94 9.59 6.54
N CYS A 120 -15.70 9.31 5.50
CA CYS A 120 -15.80 10.18 4.32
C CYS A 120 -17.25 10.63 4.07
N ARG A 121 -17.40 11.81 3.49
CA ARG A 121 -18.68 12.36 3.06
C ARG A 121 -18.46 13.35 1.91
N GLY A 122 -19.34 13.31 0.92
CA GLY A 122 -19.27 14.22 -0.22
C GLY A 122 -18.06 14.00 -1.15
N GLY A 123 -17.35 12.88 -1.02
CA GLY A 123 -16.12 12.57 -1.75
C GLY A 123 -14.84 13.13 -1.10
N GLU A 124 -14.93 13.54 0.18
CA GLU A 124 -13.81 14.07 0.98
C GLU A 124 -13.67 13.30 2.29
N ILE A 125 -12.45 13.21 2.82
CA ILE A 125 -12.20 12.66 4.16
C ILE A 125 -12.62 13.70 5.20
N VAL A 126 -13.55 13.31 6.09
CA VAL A 126 -14.02 14.15 7.19
C VAL A 126 -13.19 13.89 8.45
N GLU A 127 -12.87 12.62 8.70
CA GLU A 127 -12.08 12.19 9.86
C GLU A 127 -11.20 11.00 9.47
N ASN A 128 -9.98 10.98 9.96
CA ASN A 128 -9.03 9.89 9.74
C ASN A 128 -8.39 9.51 11.09
N VAL A 129 -8.42 8.22 11.41
CA VAL A 129 -7.64 7.69 12.53
C VAL A 129 -6.19 7.50 12.04
N PRO A 130 -5.20 8.17 12.65
CA PRO A 130 -3.81 8.05 12.21
C PRO A 130 -3.33 6.60 12.25
N PRO A 131 -2.81 6.04 11.14
CA PRO A 131 -2.38 4.64 11.09
C PRO A 131 -1.07 4.36 11.84
N LEU A 132 -0.28 5.40 12.14
CA LEU A 132 0.99 5.40 12.88
C LEU A 132 2.10 4.52 12.30
N GLY A 133 1.85 3.77 11.24
CA GLY A 133 2.79 2.89 10.57
C GLY A 133 3.08 1.58 11.33
N TYR A 134 3.80 0.66 10.70
CA TYR A 134 3.96 -0.73 11.13
C TYR A 134 4.64 -0.95 12.49
N VAL A 135 5.31 0.05 13.04
CA VAL A 135 5.96 -0.02 14.37
C VAL A 135 4.97 0.31 15.48
N LEU A 136 4.16 1.37 15.30
CA LEU A 136 3.31 1.94 16.33
C LEU A 136 1.82 1.67 16.13
N GLY A 137 1.42 1.17 14.95
CA GLY A 137 0.04 0.97 14.55
C GLY A 137 -0.07 -0.02 13.39
N ASP A 138 -0.77 0.39 12.32
CA ASP A 138 -1.11 -0.45 11.17
C ASP A 138 -1.87 -1.74 11.57
N GLU A 139 -2.75 -1.64 12.55
CA GLU A 139 -3.51 -2.77 13.10
C GLU A 139 -4.25 -3.53 11.99
N GLY A 140 -4.22 -4.85 12.04
CA GLY A 140 -4.84 -5.72 11.04
C GLY A 140 -4.11 -5.78 9.69
N SER A 141 -3.06 -4.99 9.48
CA SER A 141 -2.28 -5.01 8.24
C SER A 141 -1.42 -6.26 8.11
N GLY A 142 -0.94 -6.53 6.88
CA GLY A 142 0.01 -7.60 6.63
C GLY A 142 1.29 -7.46 7.45
N ALA A 143 1.79 -6.23 7.64
CA ALA A 143 2.98 -5.98 8.46
C ALA A 143 2.74 -6.25 9.95
N ALA A 144 1.58 -5.86 10.48
CA ALA A 144 1.19 -6.16 11.86
C ALA A 144 1.03 -7.66 12.07
N LEU A 145 0.33 -8.35 11.17
CA LEU A 145 0.17 -9.81 11.22
C LEU A 145 1.53 -10.52 11.17
N GLY A 146 2.40 -10.13 10.25
CA GLY A 146 3.75 -10.74 10.13
C GLY A 146 4.62 -10.46 11.35
N ARG A 147 4.58 -9.25 11.91
CA ARG A 147 5.27 -8.90 13.16
C ARG A 147 4.81 -9.77 14.32
N ASN A 148 3.49 -9.90 14.49
CA ASN A 148 2.90 -10.69 15.56
C ASN A 148 3.19 -12.18 15.39
N LEU A 149 3.15 -12.69 14.15
CA LEU A 149 3.52 -14.07 13.83
C LEU A 149 4.97 -14.37 14.22
N VAL A 150 5.92 -13.55 13.77
CA VAL A 150 7.35 -13.71 14.09
C VAL A 150 7.57 -13.67 15.60
N ASN A 151 6.93 -12.71 16.28
CA ASN A 151 7.00 -12.61 17.75
C ASN A 151 6.47 -13.90 18.42
N GLY A 152 5.27 -14.34 18.04
CA GLY A 152 4.64 -15.53 18.61
C GLY A 152 5.45 -16.81 18.40
N ILE A 153 5.99 -17.01 17.21
CA ILE A 153 6.82 -18.17 16.85
C ILE A 153 8.11 -18.18 17.68
N PHE A 154 8.88 -17.09 17.67
CA PHE A 154 10.19 -17.06 18.31
C PHE A 154 10.15 -16.93 19.84
N LYS A 155 9.02 -16.54 20.40
CA LYS A 155 8.76 -16.59 21.84
C LYS A 155 8.07 -17.87 22.31
N GLY A 156 7.79 -18.80 21.41
CA GLY A 156 7.21 -20.11 21.73
C GLY A 156 5.71 -20.09 22.00
N HIS A 157 5.01 -19.02 21.63
CA HIS A 157 3.55 -18.93 21.73
C HIS A 157 2.83 -19.62 20.56
N ILE A 158 3.48 -19.68 19.39
CA ILE A 158 2.97 -20.33 18.18
C ILE A 158 3.94 -21.49 17.83
N PRO A 159 3.49 -22.76 17.83
CA PRO A 159 4.34 -23.93 17.68
C PRO A 159 4.64 -24.29 16.20
N LEU A 160 4.96 -23.29 15.36
CA LEU A 160 5.15 -23.44 13.91
C LEU A 160 6.54 -22.96 13.46
N ARG A 161 7.56 -23.06 14.33
CA ARG A 161 8.88 -22.49 14.04
C ARG A 161 9.58 -23.18 12.87
N GLU A 162 9.57 -24.50 12.84
CA GLU A 162 10.25 -25.27 11.81
C GLU A 162 9.54 -25.10 10.46
N GLU A 163 8.23 -25.18 10.44
CA GLU A 163 7.39 -24.97 9.26
C GLU A 163 7.56 -23.57 8.69
N PHE A 164 7.58 -22.55 9.56
CA PHE A 164 7.76 -21.15 9.16
C PHE A 164 9.14 -20.91 8.51
N LEU A 165 10.21 -21.39 9.14
CA LEU A 165 11.57 -21.23 8.62
C LEU A 165 11.74 -22.00 7.31
N ALA A 166 11.21 -23.22 7.21
CA ALA A 166 11.26 -24.04 6.00
C ALA A 166 10.47 -23.42 4.85
N ALA A 167 9.24 -22.91 5.12
CA ALA A 167 8.37 -22.31 4.10
C ALA A 167 8.99 -21.05 3.47
N HIS A 168 9.78 -20.30 4.23
CA HIS A 168 10.38 -19.06 3.74
C HIS A 168 11.87 -19.20 3.38
N GLY A 169 12.51 -20.32 3.67
CA GLY A 169 13.94 -20.54 3.44
C GLY A 169 14.82 -19.55 4.21
N LEU A 170 14.42 -19.19 5.43
CA LEU A 170 15.05 -18.15 6.25
C LEU A 170 15.59 -18.74 7.56
N THR A 171 16.64 -18.12 8.08
CA THR A 171 17.10 -18.30 9.46
C THR A 171 16.57 -17.18 10.36
N TYR A 172 16.66 -17.36 11.66
CA TYR A 172 16.33 -16.31 12.64
C TYR A 172 17.17 -15.04 12.42
N GLU A 173 18.49 -15.22 12.20
CA GLU A 173 19.43 -14.12 11.98
C GLU A 173 19.09 -13.29 10.74
N GLU A 174 18.69 -13.94 9.65
CA GLU A 174 18.26 -13.26 8.42
C GLU A 174 16.99 -12.46 8.62
N ILE A 175 16.02 -12.97 9.40
CA ILE A 175 14.80 -12.25 9.73
C ILE A 175 15.15 -10.97 10.52
N ILE A 176 16.01 -11.09 11.53
CA ILE A 176 16.45 -9.92 12.32
C ILE A 176 17.19 -8.91 11.44
N LEU A 177 18.09 -9.38 10.56
CA LEU A 177 18.82 -8.51 9.65
C LEU A 177 17.87 -7.74 8.73
N ARG A 178 16.90 -8.43 8.11
CA ARG A 178 15.92 -7.81 7.20
C ARG A 178 15.01 -6.79 7.90
N VAL A 179 14.63 -7.06 9.15
CA VAL A 179 13.76 -6.14 9.90
C VAL A 179 14.50 -4.89 10.36
N TYR A 180 15.78 -5.02 10.80
CA TYR A 180 16.48 -3.93 11.49
C TYR A 180 17.56 -3.25 10.65
N ARG A 181 17.98 -3.80 9.53
CA ARG A 181 19.09 -3.29 8.73
C ARG A 181 18.77 -3.06 7.25
N GLU A 182 17.75 -3.73 6.73
CA GLU A 182 17.38 -3.60 5.32
C GLU A 182 16.23 -2.60 5.14
N PRO A 183 16.10 -1.98 3.96
CA PRO A 183 14.96 -1.16 3.63
C PRO A 183 13.67 -1.99 3.50
N TYR A 184 12.53 -1.33 3.66
CA TYR A 184 11.20 -1.92 3.46
C TYR A 184 10.85 -3.07 4.41
N ALA A 185 11.26 -3.00 5.67
CA ALA A 185 10.94 -4.00 6.70
C ALA A 185 9.43 -4.28 6.82
N ASN A 186 8.58 -3.27 6.59
CA ASN A 186 7.13 -3.43 6.57
C ASN A 186 6.66 -4.38 5.44
N ARG A 187 7.24 -4.28 4.24
CA ARG A 187 6.92 -5.21 3.12
C ARG A 187 7.39 -6.61 3.42
N PHE A 188 8.57 -6.74 4.01
CA PHE A 188 9.11 -8.02 4.42
C PHE A 188 8.22 -8.69 5.46
N LEU A 189 7.80 -7.98 6.49
CA LEU A 189 6.86 -8.50 7.49
C LEU A 189 5.51 -8.87 6.85
N ALA A 190 4.97 -8.01 5.99
CA ALA A 190 3.70 -8.27 5.31
C ALA A 190 3.75 -9.51 4.39
N SER A 191 4.94 -9.91 3.91
CA SER A 191 5.09 -11.11 3.08
C SER A 191 4.76 -12.41 3.83
N PHE A 192 4.65 -12.36 5.15
CA PHE A 192 4.26 -13.50 5.98
C PHE A 192 2.73 -13.67 6.14
N ALA A 193 1.92 -12.70 5.69
CA ALA A 193 0.46 -12.80 5.77
C ALA A 193 -0.14 -14.05 5.07
N PRO A 194 0.37 -14.51 3.91
CA PRO A 194 -0.09 -15.77 3.33
C PRO A 194 0.15 -17.00 4.22
N PHE A 195 1.25 -17.02 4.99
CA PHE A 195 1.52 -18.07 5.96
C PHE A 195 0.49 -18.03 7.10
N VAL A 196 0.18 -16.83 7.63
CA VAL A 196 -0.90 -16.67 8.63
C VAL A 196 -2.21 -17.26 8.11
N HIS A 197 -2.58 -16.93 6.86
CA HIS A 197 -3.80 -17.46 6.24
C HIS A 197 -3.78 -19.00 6.11
N ALA A 198 -2.65 -19.57 5.69
CA ALA A 198 -2.51 -21.02 5.52
C ALA A 198 -2.61 -21.81 6.83
N TYR A 199 -2.31 -21.17 7.96
CA TYR A 199 -2.31 -21.80 9.28
C TYR A 199 -3.43 -21.26 10.21
N LEU A 200 -4.51 -20.71 9.68
CA LEU A 200 -5.66 -20.23 10.47
C LEU A 200 -6.36 -21.35 11.28
N ASP A 201 -6.15 -22.62 10.93
CA ASP A 201 -6.66 -23.76 11.70
C ASP A 201 -5.84 -24.02 12.99
N CYS A 202 -4.61 -23.49 13.09
CA CYS A 202 -3.84 -23.49 14.33
C CYS A 202 -4.50 -22.52 15.33
N PRO A 203 -4.90 -23.01 16.54
CA PRO A 203 -5.59 -22.19 17.52
C PRO A 203 -4.83 -20.93 17.93
N GLU A 204 -3.50 -21.03 18.06
CA GLU A 204 -2.63 -19.93 18.47
C GLU A 204 -2.52 -18.86 17.38
N VAL A 205 -2.49 -19.27 16.10
CA VAL A 205 -2.52 -18.33 14.97
C VAL A 205 -3.88 -17.61 14.90
N ARG A 206 -4.96 -18.36 15.09
CA ARG A 206 -6.31 -17.79 15.11
C ARG A 206 -6.49 -16.80 16.27
N ALA A 207 -5.97 -17.12 17.45
CA ALA A 207 -6.00 -16.21 18.60
C ALA A 207 -5.23 -14.92 18.31
N MET A 208 -4.02 -15.03 17.74
CA MET A 208 -3.20 -13.88 17.33
C MET A 208 -3.91 -12.97 16.31
N VAL A 209 -4.69 -13.54 15.40
CA VAL A 209 -5.44 -12.74 14.39
C VAL A 209 -6.67 -12.07 14.99
N ALA A 210 -7.22 -12.60 16.08
CA ALA A 210 -8.41 -12.07 16.74
C ALA A 210 -8.11 -10.95 17.75
N GLU A 211 -6.83 -10.75 18.11
CA GLU A 211 -6.33 -9.64 18.95
C GLU A 211 -6.21 -8.32 18.16
#